data_9dfc8bee356f5c28649716cd15b70463
#
_entry.id   9dfc8bee356f5c28649716cd15b70463
#
_cell.length_a   1.000
_cell.length_b   1.000
_cell.length_c   1.000
_cell.angle_alpha   90.00
_cell.angle_beta   90.00
_cell.angle_gamma   90.00
#
_symmetry.space_group_name_H-M   'P 1'
#
loop_
_entity.id
_entity.type
_entity.pdbx_description
1 polymer ?
#
loop_
_entity_poly.entity_id
_entity_poly.type
_entity_poly.pdbx_seq_one_letter_code
_entity_poly.pdbx_strand_id
1 'polypeptide(L)'
;MEARISTPAYDWIGHHADLHPDKVALIDDGRDLTLTYATLEDQVRRLAAWLASNGVGKSDRVAILAGNTTDMFEALFACAKLSAILVPLNFRLAVPELQFIINDCRPRALIYEDTYATAVPQLDAPVRLQLGPDYEAAKAASDPSSVNPVTADHDDPWAILYTSGTTGHPKGAITTHGMFFWNAVNIGNAVGLTFDSTNLNVLPTFHSGGLNLYTTPCLHIGATSINLREFNPGRLLSWLTSGEVTHFFGVPSIYQFLAEHPGWEDADLSAVRSWACGGAAMPVALLERYAARGVVIRQGMGMTETSPTIFLTDGAHAMTKAGSVGKPVLHTEIRIVDEDGADMQVGEIGELWVRGPNVTPGYWERSEANESSFTEGWLHTGDAARSDEDGYIYLVDRWKDMFISGGENVYPAEVEQVLFHHPNVLDVAVIGIPDDRWGEVGLAIIVPRDENSFDPDDVIAFCEGKLARYKIPKHIVATDELPRNAAGKVLKRQLVTTYAP
;
A
#
# COMPACT_ATOMS: atom_id res chain seq x y z
N MET A 1 -10.85 -14.42 32.69
CA MET A 1 -10.79 -13.27 31.76
C MET A 1 -9.83 -12.27 32.39
N GLU A 2 -8.54 -12.38 32.10
CA GLU A 2 -7.54 -11.41 32.55
C GLU A 2 -7.89 -10.04 31.97
N ALA A 3 -7.92 -9.04 32.85
CA ALA A 3 -8.10 -7.66 32.38
C ALA A 3 -6.95 -7.31 31.44
N ARG A 4 -7.22 -7.19 30.13
CA ARG A 4 -6.25 -6.61 29.19
C ARG A 4 -5.87 -5.24 29.72
N ILE A 5 -4.59 -5.03 29.99
CA ILE A 5 -4.08 -3.69 30.30
C ILE A 5 -4.19 -2.92 29.00
N SER A 6 -5.12 -1.98 28.94
CA SER A 6 -5.28 -1.05 27.83
C SER A 6 -4.01 -0.21 27.70
N THR A 7 -3.48 -0.07 26.50
CA THR A 7 -2.35 0.81 26.20
C THR A 7 -2.89 2.07 25.55
N PRO A 8 -2.83 3.24 26.20
CA PRO A 8 -3.39 4.45 25.65
C PRO A 8 -2.61 4.89 24.39
N ALA A 9 -3.32 5.37 23.40
CA ALA A 9 -2.73 6.06 22.26
C ALA A 9 -2.32 7.48 22.67
N TYR A 10 -1.12 7.89 22.26
CA TYR A 10 -0.58 9.19 22.59
C TYR A 10 -0.73 10.18 21.43
N ASP A 11 -0.81 11.47 21.79
CA ASP A 11 -0.89 12.58 20.86
C ASP A 11 0.50 12.93 20.33
N TRP A 12 0.86 12.43 19.16
CA TRP A 12 2.17 12.63 18.56
C TRP A 12 2.40 14.08 18.14
N ILE A 13 1.42 14.70 17.50
CA ILE A 13 1.56 16.06 16.96
C ILE A 13 1.62 17.08 18.11
N GLY A 14 0.72 16.97 19.10
CA GLY A 14 0.75 17.82 20.29
C GLY A 14 2.07 17.72 21.05
N HIS A 15 2.59 16.48 21.22
CA HIS A 15 3.89 16.27 21.88
C HIS A 15 5.04 17.02 21.18
N HIS A 16 5.13 16.91 19.84
CA HIS A 16 6.19 17.59 19.11
C HIS A 16 5.95 19.09 18.98
N ALA A 17 4.70 19.54 18.94
CA ALA A 17 4.36 20.95 18.96
C ALA A 17 4.82 21.64 20.28
N ASP A 18 4.70 20.93 21.41
CA ASP A 18 5.17 21.43 22.70
C ASP A 18 6.69 21.48 22.80
N LEU A 19 7.39 20.46 22.28
CA LEU A 19 8.85 20.35 22.42
C LEU A 19 9.62 21.05 21.30
N HIS A 20 9.10 21.04 20.08
CA HIS A 20 9.78 21.50 18.87
C HIS A 20 8.81 22.28 17.96
N PRO A 21 8.19 23.39 18.43
CA PRO A 21 7.11 24.09 17.73
C PRO A 21 7.49 24.55 16.32
N ASP A 22 8.72 24.98 16.12
CA ASP A 22 9.20 25.54 14.85
C ASP A 22 9.75 24.48 13.87
N LYS A 23 9.85 23.22 14.31
CA LYS A 23 10.28 22.12 13.43
C LYS A 23 9.24 21.88 12.35
N VAL A 24 9.69 21.83 11.09
CA VAL A 24 8.82 21.49 9.96
C VAL A 24 8.34 20.04 10.08
N ALA A 25 7.03 19.85 10.08
CA ALA A 25 6.35 18.55 10.12
C ALA A 25 6.01 18.07 8.70
N LEU A 26 5.31 18.92 7.94
CA LEU A 26 4.81 18.60 6.61
C LEU A 26 5.12 19.72 5.61
N ILE A 27 5.44 19.32 4.38
CA ILE A 27 5.52 20.21 3.21
C ILE A 27 4.55 19.69 2.16
N ASP A 28 3.63 20.54 1.72
CA ASP A 28 2.74 20.30 0.59
C ASP A 28 3.35 20.97 -0.64
N ASP A 29 4.02 20.18 -1.46
CA ASP A 29 4.72 20.68 -2.64
C ASP A 29 3.79 21.32 -3.68
N GLY A 30 2.56 20.78 -3.81
CA GLY A 30 1.58 21.27 -4.77
C GLY A 30 0.97 22.63 -4.41
N ARG A 31 1.02 23.03 -3.13
CA ARG A 31 0.47 24.29 -2.63
C ARG A 31 1.53 25.26 -2.13
N ASP A 32 2.81 24.92 -2.22
CA ASP A 32 3.92 25.68 -1.62
C ASP A 32 3.65 26.01 -0.13
N LEU A 33 3.11 25.01 0.59
CA LEU A 33 2.70 25.14 1.99
C LEU A 33 3.65 24.36 2.89
N THR A 34 4.19 25.04 3.91
CA THR A 34 5.00 24.41 4.94
C THR A 34 4.29 24.53 6.29
N LEU A 35 4.11 23.40 6.96
CA LEU A 35 3.52 23.30 8.28
C LEU A 35 4.58 22.89 9.29
N THR A 36 4.80 23.71 10.31
CA THR A 36 5.56 23.33 11.49
C THR A 36 4.71 22.45 12.40
N TYR A 37 5.32 21.79 13.40
CA TYR A 37 4.53 21.02 14.37
C TYR A 37 3.51 21.88 15.11
N ALA A 38 3.87 23.13 15.47
CA ALA A 38 2.93 24.06 16.12
C ALA A 38 1.76 24.43 15.19
N THR A 39 2.04 24.74 13.92
CA THR A 39 0.98 25.08 12.97
C THR A 39 0.11 23.88 12.64
N LEU A 40 0.71 22.70 12.48
CA LEU A 40 -0.03 21.47 12.25
C LEU A 40 -0.96 21.14 13.43
N GLU A 41 -0.48 21.25 14.67
CA GLU A 41 -1.28 21.02 15.88
C GLU A 41 -2.46 21.99 15.97
N ASP A 42 -2.25 23.29 15.71
CA ASP A 42 -3.34 24.29 15.70
C ASP A 42 -4.40 23.92 14.64
N GLN A 43 -3.98 23.58 13.41
CA GLN A 43 -4.90 23.19 12.35
C GLN A 43 -5.67 21.91 12.71
N VAL A 44 -5.00 20.90 13.24
CA VAL A 44 -5.59 19.64 13.69
C VAL A 44 -6.64 19.88 14.78
N ARG A 45 -6.33 20.71 15.78
CA ARG A 45 -7.28 21.01 16.86
C ARG A 45 -8.48 21.81 16.38
N ARG A 46 -8.28 22.78 15.47
CA ARG A 46 -9.38 23.55 14.86
C ARG A 46 -10.30 22.66 14.05
N LEU A 47 -9.74 21.74 13.23
CA LEU A 47 -10.54 20.78 12.48
C LEU A 47 -11.29 19.82 13.42
N ALA A 48 -10.63 19.33 14.47
CA ALA A 48 -11.29 18.49 15.48
C ALA A 48 -12.44 19.24 16.18
N ALA A 49 -12.27 20.52 16.52
CA ALA A 49 -13.31 21.35 17.10
C ALA A 49 -14.51 21.51 16.13
N TRP A 50 -14.23 21.75 14.84
CA TRP A 50 -15.28 21.83 13.83
C TRP A 50 -16.03 20.50 13.68
N LEU A 51 -15.32 19.39 13.59
CA LEU A 51 -15.91 18.05 13.49
C LEU A 51 -16.78 17.75 14.72
N ALA A 52 -16.28 18.02 15.92
CA ALA A 52 -17.04 17.82 17.17
C ALA A 52 -18.30 18.67 17.21
N SER A 53 -18.25 19.95 16.80
CA SER A 53 -19.41 20.84 16.75
C SER A 53 -20.47 20.37 15.74
N ASN A 54 -20.08 19.56 14.74
CA ASN A 54 -20.95 18.91 13.77
C ASN A 54 -21.34 17.48 14.17
N GLY A 55 -21.10 17.10 15.42
CA GLY A 55 -21.55 15.86 16.02
C GLY A 55 -20.69 14.64 15.69
N VAL A 56 -19.41 14.83 15.30
CA VAL A 56 -18.44 13.75 15.17
C VAL A 56 -17.84 13.46 16.54
N GLY A 57 -17.84 12.20 16.94
CA GLY A 57 -17.29 11.73 18.21
C GLY A 57 -16.61 10.36 18.06
N LYS A 58 -16.36 9.71 19.22
CA LYS A 58 -15.70 8.39 19.27
C LYS A 58 -16.39 7.39 18.35
N SER A 59 -15.59 6.69 17.55
CA SER A 59 -16.00 5.67 16.58
C SER A 59 -16.83 6.16 15.40
N ASP A 60 -17.11 7.47 15.27
CA ASP A 60 -17.70 8.00 14.05
C ASP A 60 -16.68 7.98 12.90
N ARG A 61 -17.16 7.80 11.67
CA ARG A 61 -16.29 7.81 10.48
C ARG A 61 -16.31 9.19 9.85
N VAL A 62 -15.11 9.64 9.45
CA VAL A 62 -14.90 10.84 8.65
C VAL A 62 -14.29 10.42 7.33
N ALA A 63 -15.01 10.54 6.23
CA ALA A 63 -14.50 10.25 4.91
C ALA A 63 -13.76 11.47 4.34
N ILE A 64 -12.69 11.22 3.57
CA ILE A 64 -11.99 12.26 2.83
C ILE A 64 -11.76 11.83 1.38
N LEU A 65 -12.20 12.66 0.43
CA LEU A 65 -12.06 12.47 -1.01
C LEU A 65 -11.17 13.58 -1.58
N ALA A 66 -9.88 13.32 -1.59
CA ALA A 66 -8.87 14.30 -1.97
C ALA A 66 -7.68 13.62 -2.65
N GLY A 67 -6.93 14.38 -3.45
CA GLY A 67 -5.60 13.97 -3.92
C GLY A 67 -4.57 13.95 -2.78
N ASN A 68 -3.29 13.83 -3.14
CA ASN A 68 -2.23 13.93 -2.16
C ASN A 68 -2.13 15.37 -1.63
N THR A 69 -2.52 15.56 -0.39
CA THR A 69 -2.53 16.86 0.28
C THR A 69 -2.22 16.68 1.77
N THR A 70 -1.66 17.70 2.41
CA THR A 70 -1.44 17.69 3.86
C THR A 70 -2.73 17.69 4.66
N ASP A 71 -3.87 18.11 4.07
CA ASP A 71 -5.19 18.05 4.71
C ASP A 71 -5.61 16.62 5.08
N MET A 72 -5.09 15.61 4.34
CA MET A 72 -5.26 14.19 4.69
C MET A 72 -4.73 13.90 6.09
N PHE A 73 -3.56 14.44 6.43
CA PHE A 73 -2.92 14.25 7.74
C PHE A 73 -3.56 15.13 8.81
N GLU A 74 -4.01 16.35 8.48
CA GLU A 74 -4.84 17.15 9.39
C GLU A 74 -6.10 16.37 9.78
N ALA A 75 -6.81 15.77 8.80
CA ALA A 75 -8.00 14.98 9.05
C ALA A 75 -7.71 13.71 9.87
N LEU A 76 -6.59 13.01 9.56
CA LEU A 76 -6.17 11.82 10.29
C LEU A 76 -5.95 12.12 11.79
N PHE A 77 -5.19 13.18 12.09
CA PHE A 77 -4.90 13.55 13.47
C PHE A 77 -6.07 14.25 14.17
N ALA A 78 -6.93 14.96 13.43
CA ALA A 78 -8.20 15.47 14.00
C ALA A 78 -9.13 14.32 14.42
N CYS A 79 -9.21 13.25 13.63
CA CYS A 79 -9.91 12.02 14.02
C CYS A 79 -9.28 11.40 15.28
N ALA A 80 -7.94 11.37 15.40
CA ALA A 80 -7.27 10.87 16.59
C ALA A 80 -7.67 11.64 17.86
N LYS A 81 -7.76 12.98 17.81
CA LYS A 81 -8.21 13.82 18.95
C LYS A 81 -9.61 13.46 19.43
N LEU A 82 -10.46 12.95 18.53
CA LEU A 82 -11.86 12.61 18.82
C LEU A 82 -12.09 11.11 19.02
N SER A 83 -11.07 10.26 18.92
CA SER A 83 -11.21 8.80 18.73
C SER A 83 -12.18 8.44 17.59
N ALA A 84 -12.28 9.28 16.57
CA ALA A 84 -13.01 9.04 15.33
C ALA A 84 -12.15 8.26 14.34
N ILE A 85 -12.75 7.78 13.26
CA ILE A 85 -12.11 6.88 12.30
C ILE A 85 -12.02 7.58 10.94
N LEU A 86 -10.82 7.78 10.42
CA LEU A 86 -10.63 8.31 9.07
C LEU A 86 -10.92 7.24 8.01
N VAL A 87 -11.61 7.62 6.94
CA VAL A 87 -11.84 6.77 5.74
C VAL A 87 -11.32 7.52 4.51
N PRO A 88 -10.04 7.32 4.15
CA PRO A 88 -9.51 7.89 2.92
C PRO A 88 -10.11 7.20 1.69
N LEU A 89 -10.73 7.99 0.82
CA LEU A 89 -11.37 7.48 -0.39
C LEU A 89 -10.39 7.53 -1.57
N ASN A 90 -10.34 6.46 -2.33
CA ASN A 90 -9.58 6.45 -3.57
C ASN A 90 -10.28 7.32 -4.62
N PHE A 91 -9.70 8.47 -4.91
CA PHE A 91 -10.23 9.46 -5.85
C PHE A 91 -10.27 9.00 -7.32
N ARG A 92 -9.67 7.85 -7.63
CA ARG A 92 -9.68 7.25 -8.98
C ARG A 92 -10.91 6.35 -9.21
N LEU A 93 -11.69 6.08 -8.16
CA LEU A 93 -12.89 5.25 -8.24
C LEU A 93 -14.03 5.99 -8.92
N ALA A 94 -14.86 5.24 -9.64
CA ALA A 94 -16.11 5.75 -10.20
C ALA A 94 -17.14 6.03 -9.08
N VAL A 95 -18.11 6.91 -9.36
CA VAL A 95 -19.12 7.29 -8.37
C VAL A 95 -19.87 6.09 -7.76
N PRO A 96 -20.29 5.05 -8.50
CA PRO A 96 -20.93 3.87 -7.90
C PRO A 96 -20.04 3.13 -6.89
N GLU A 97 -18.73 3.08 -7.12
CA GLU A 97 -17.77 2.45 -6.21
C GLU A 97 -17.59 3.30 -4.94
N LEU A 98 -17.51 4.62 -5.09
CA LEU A 98 -17.50 5.55 -3.95
C LEU A 98 -18.80 5.45 -3.13
N GLN A 99 -19.96 5.36 -3.79
CA GLN A 99 -21.25 5.15 -3.12
C GLN A 99 -21.28 3.86 -2.31
N PHE A 100 -20.71 2.76 -2.86
CA PHE A 100 -20.60 1.51 -2.13
C PHE A 100 -19.82 1.70 -0.83
N ILE A 101 -18.65 2.33 -0.89
CA ILE A 101 -17.79 2.58 0.29
C ILE A 101 -18.50 3.48 1.31
N ILE A 102 -19.11 4.56 0.86
CA ILE A 102 -19.85 5.50 1.73
C ILE A 102 -21.01 4.80 2.43
N ASN A 103 -21.79 3.99 1.70
CA ASN A 103 -22.90 3.22 2.27
C ASN A 103 -22.45 2.16 3.26
N ASP A 104 -21.25 1.60 3.04
CA ASP A 104 -20.65 0.59 3.90
C ASP A 104 -20.13 1.19 5.21
N CYS A 105 -19.30 2.24 5.13
CA CYS A 105 -18.75 2.88 6.33
C CYS A 105 -19.68 3.92 6.98
N ARG A 106 -20.70 4.42 6.29
CA ARG A 106 -21.67 5.38 6.82
C ARG A 106 -21.00 6.55 7.55
N PRO A 107 -20.22 7.41 6.86
CA PRO A 107 -19.47 8.46 7.51
C PRO A 107 -20.39 9.55 8.05
N ARG A 108 -20.06 10.11 9.21
CA ARG A 108 -20.73 11.28 9.77
C ARG A 108 -20.39 12.55 9.00
N ALA A 109 -19.15 12.65 8.50
CA ALA A 109 -18.66 13.78 7.72
C ALA A 109 -17.91 13.32 6.47
N LEU A 110 -18.00 14.11 5.39
CA LEU A 110 -17.24 13.97 4.15
C LEU A 110 -16.48 15.27 3.89
N ILE A 111 -15.16 15.20 3.89
CA ILE A 111 -14.26 16.27 3.45
C ILE A 111 -13.90 15.98 1.99
N TYR A 112 -13.93 16.98 1.11
CA TYR A 112 -13.69 16.73 -0.31
C TYR A 112 -13.06 17.91 -1.03
N GLU A 113 -12.27 17.64 -2.09
CA GLU A 113 -11.76 18.69 -2.99
C GLU A 113 -12.80 19.10 -4.03
N ASP A 114 -12.70 20.35 -4.51
CA ASP A 114 -13.59 20.92 -5.53
C ASP A 114 -13.67 20.07 -6.80
N THR A 115 -12.55 19.48 -7.21
CA THR A 115 -12.49 18.56 -8.37
C THR A 115 -13.52 17.43 -8.29
N TYR A 116 -13.92 17.01 -7.09
CA TYR A 116 -14.89 15.93 -6.87
C TYR A 116 -16.29 16.43 -6.48
N ALA A 117 -16.54 17.75 -6.49
CA ALA A 117 -17.79 18.37 -6.07
C ALA A 117 -19.02 17.81 -6.83
N THR A 118 -18.88 17.42 -8.09
CA THR A 118 -19.97 16.84 -8.90
C THR A 118 -20.37 15.42 -8.45
N ALA A 119 -19.47 14.67 -7.81
CA ALA A 119 -19.76 13.35 -7.25
C ALA A 119 -20.45 13.43 -5.88
N VAL A 120 -20.11 14.45 -5.08
CA VAL A 120 -20.53 14.61 -3.67
C VAL A 120 -22.05 14.58 -3.44
N PRO A 121 -22.93 15.18 -4.28
CA PRO A 121 -24.38 15.06 -4.09
C PRO A 121 -24.91 13.63 -4.10
N GLN A 122 -24.20 12.71 -4.72
CA GLN A 122 -24.53 11.28 -4.82
C GLN A 122 -23.97 10.45 -3.66
N LEU A 123 -23.12 11.04 -2.81
CA LEU A 123 -22.50 10.37 -1.66
C LEU A 123 -23.26 10.73 -0.39
N ASP A 124 -23.78 9.74 0.32
CA ASP A 124 -24.59 9.97 1.53
C ASP A 124 -23.71 10.26 2.76
N ALA A 125 -23.52 11.56 3.04
CA ALA A 125 -22.84 12.03 4.24
C ALA A 125 -23.59 13.25 4.81
N PRO A 126 -24.02 13.20 6.09
CA PRO A 126 -24.83 14.29 6.72
C PRO A 126 -24.10 15.62 6.75
N VAL A 127 -22.80 15.61 7.02
CA VAL A 127 -21.93 16.79 7.11
C VAL A 127 -20.96 16.77 5.94
N ARG A 128 -20.82 17.89 5.25
CA ARG A 128 -19.93 18.03 4.09
C ARG A 128 -19.08 19.26 4.23
N LEU A 129 -17.78 19.15 3.94
CA LEU A 129 -16.83 20.26 4.01
C LEU A 129 -15.93 20.23 2.77
N GLN A 130 -16.02 21.28 1.97
CA GLN A 130 -15.15 21.42 0.80
C GLN A 130 -13.78 21.96 1.20
N LEU A 131 -12.71 21.31 0.74
CA LEU A 131 -11.34 21.80 0.91
C LEU A 131 -11.13 23.13 0.17
N GLY A 132 -10.28 23.98 0.68
CA GLY A 132 -10.04 25.33 0.20
C GLY A 132 -10.70 26.38 1.10
N PRO A 133 -11.31 27.45 0.56
CA PRO A 133 -11.80 28.59 1.36
C PRO A 133 -12.79 28.18 2.46
N ASP A 134 -13.72 27.26 2.19
CA ASP A 134 -14.72 26.81 3.18
C ASP A 134 -14.06 26.02 4.31
N TYR A 135 -13.10 25.16 4.00
CA TYR A 135 -12.32 24.42 4.98
C TYR A 135 -11.51 25.35 5.90
N GLU A 136 -10.83 26.31 5.30
CA GLU A 136 -10.04 27.29 6.08
C GLU A 136 -10.94 28.20 6.94
N ALA A 137 -12.09 28.63 6.42
CA ALA A 137 -13.06 29.41 7.17
C ALA A 137 -13.66 28.60 8.34
N ALA A 138 -13.97 27.34 8.12
CA ALA A 138 -14.48 26.43 9.15
C ALA A 138 -13.47 26.23 10.29
N LYS A 139 -12.21 26.01 9.97
CA LYS A 139 -11.12 25.92 10.96
C LYS A 139 -10.93 27.24 11.71
N ALA A 140 -10.87 28.37 10.99
CA ALA A 140 -10.66 29.69 11.59
C ALA A 140 -11.78 30.09 12.54
N ALA A 141 -13.04 29.69 12.27
CA ALA A 141 -14.18 29.95 13.13
C ALA A 141 -14.25 29.04 14.37
N SER A 142 -13.43 27.99 14.43
CA SER A 142 -13.47 26.99 15.49
C SER A 142 -12.47 27.29 16.59
N ASP A 143 -12.88 27.13 17.84
CA ASP A 143 -12.01 27.31 18.99
C ASP A 143 -11.21 26.02 19.29
N PRO A 144 -9.88 26.00 19.08
CA PRO A 144 -9.05 24.82 19.31
C PRO A 144 -9.02 24.37 20.77
N SER A 145 -9.37 25.25 21.72
CA SER A 145 -9.43 24.93 23.14
C SER A 145 -10.71 24.20 23.54
N SER A 146 -11.74 24.20 22.68
CA SER A 146 -13.03 23.57 22.96
C SER A 146 -12.98 22.03 22.88
N VAL A 147 -11.93 21.47 22.28
CA VAL A 147 -11.75 20.01 22.18
C VAL A 147 -11.08 19.49 23.44
N ASN A 148 -11.78 18.63 24.17
CA ASN A 148 -11.18 17.77 25.17
C ASN A 148 -10.78 16.47 24.45
N PRO A 149 -9.49 16.19 24.22
CA PRO A 149 -9.08 14.98 23.51
C PRO A 149 -9.62 13.73 24.20
N VAL A 150 -10.24 12.86 23.43
CA VAL A 150 -10.70 11.56 23.92
C VAL A 150 -9.50 10.62 23.87
N THR A 151 -9.17 10.01 25.02
CA THR A 151 -8.09 9.00 25.03
C THR A 151 -8.55 7.77 24.27
N ALA A 152 -7.88 7.50 23.13
CA ALA A 152 -8.03 6.25 22.43
C ALA A 152 -7.09 5.19 23.01
N ASP A 153 -7.42 3.93 22.82
CA ASP A 153 -6.53 2.80 23.11
C ASP A 153 -5.85 2.31 21.82
N HIS A 154 -4.74 1.58 21.97
CA HIS A 154 -4.06 0.99 20.80
C HIS A 154 -4.98 0.08 19.99
N ASP A 155 -5.97 -0.56 20.60
CA ASP A 155 -6.94 -1.43 19.91
C ASP A 155 -8.08 -0.65 19.22
N ASP A 156 -8.25 0.65 19.52
CA ASP A 156 -9.28 1.48 18.88
C ASP A 156 -8.93 1.71 17.40
N PRO A 157 -9.91 1.59 16.47
CA PRO A 157 -9.71 1.92 15.05
C PRO A 157 -9.36 3.40 14.85
N TRP A 158 -8.37 3.70 14.02
CA TRP A 158 -8.00 5.05 13.62
C TRP A 158 -8.29 5.33 12.15
N ALA A 159 -8.16 4.31 11.29
CA ALA A 159 -8.53 4.40 9.90
C ALA A 159 -9.22 3.12 9.41
N ILE A 160 -10.03 3.25 8.36
CA ILE A 160 -10.53 2.14 7.55
C ILE A 160 -10.03 2.35 6.13
N LEU A 161 -9.17 1.46 5.65
CA LEU A 161 -8.60 1.52 4.32
C LEU A 161 -9.27 0.47 3.42
N TYR A 162 -9.99 0.93 2.39
CA TYR A 162 -10.68 0.02 1.49
C TYR A 162 -9.73 -0.60 0.47
N THR A 163 -9.73 -1.93 0.43
CA THR A 163 -8.97 -2.73 -0.54
C THR A 163 -9.90 -3.39 -1.54
N SER A 164 -9.40 -3.63 -2.76
CA SER A 164 -10.14 -4.40 -3.76
C SER A 164 -10.24 -5.86 -3.31
N GLY A 165 -11.39 -6.25 -2.78
CA GLY A 165 -11.63 -7.63 -2.35
C GLY A 165 -11.59 -8.63 -3.52
N THR A 166 -11.12 -9.85 -3.25
CA THR A 166 -11.18 -10.98 -4.20
C THR A 166 -12.62 -11.38 -4.58
N THR A 167 -13.62 -10.91 -3.82
CA THR A 167 -15.06 -11.21 -4.02
C THR A 167 -15.79 -10.20 -4.89
N GLY A 168 -15.11 -9.19 -5.43
CA GLY A 168 -15.69 -8.17 -6.33
C GLY A 168 -16.16 -6.88 -5.62
N HIS A 169 -16.37 -6.89 -4.31
CA HIS A 169 -16.67 -5.68 -3.54
C HIS A 169 -15.49 -5.29 -2.64
N PRO A 170 -15.18 -3.99 -2.51
CA PRO A 170 -14.14 -3.52 -1.60
C PRO A 170 -14.42 -3.93 -0.16
N LYS A 171 -13.34 -4.24 0.59
CA LYS A 171 -13.38 -4.51 2.03
C LYS A 171 -12.59 -3.43 2.76
N GLY A 172 -13.17 -2.87 3.80
CA GLY A 172 -12.50 -1.88 4.64
C GLY A 172 -11.60 -2.57 5.68
N ALA A 173 -10.30 -2.60 5.47
CA ALA A 173 -9.35 -3.10 6.47
C ALA A 173 -9.25 -2.11 7.63
N ILE A 174 -9.48 -2.57 8.85
CA ILE A 174 -9.37 -1.75 10.05
C ILE A 174 -7.88 -1.54 10.37
N THR A 175 -7.48 -0.29 10.52
CA THR A 175 -6.14 0.06 10.99
C THR A 175 -6.26 0.79 12.32
N THR A 176 -5.75 0.18 13.40
CA THR A 176 -5.86 0.71 14.76
C THR A 176 -4.74 1.70 15.10
N HIS A 177 -4.89 2.45 16.18
CA HIS A 177 -3.81 3.30 16.72
C HIS A 177 -2.54 2.51 17.01
N GLY A 178 -2.67 1.30 17.55
CA GLY A 178 -1.56 0.39 17.80
C GLY A 178 -0.85 -0.02 16.51
N MET A 179 -1.58 -0.30 15.44
CA MET A 179 -0.99 -0.67 14.16
C MET A 179 -0.15 0.46 13.58
N PHE A 180 -0.62 1.72 13.64
CA PHE A 180 0.17 2.89 13.23
C PHE A 180 1.45 3.03 14.08
N PHE A 181 1.32 2.89 15.40
CA PHE A 181 2.46 2.96 16.32
C PHE A 181 3.49 1.86 16.02
N TRP A 182 3.05 0.61 15.93
CA TRP A 182 3.96 -0.51 15.69
C TRP A 182 4.60 -0.49 14.31
N ASN A 183 3.88 0.01 13.29
CA ASN A 183 4.51 0.25 12.00
C ASN A 183 5.59 1.35 12.10
N ALA A 184 5.32 2.44 12.81
CA ALA A 184 6.32 3.49 13.02
C ALA A 184 7.58 2.96 13.72
N VAL A 185 7.43 2.08 14.72
CA VAL A 185 8.55 1.39 15.39
C VAL A 185 9.27 0.46 14.42
N ASN A 186 8.55 -0.40 13.71
CA ASN A 186 9.09 -1.41 12.82
C ASN A 186 9.87 -0.79 11.66
N ILE A 187 9.22 0.09 10.90
CA ILE A 187 9.85 0.69 9.72
C ILE A 187 10.90 1.74 10.12
N GLY A 188 10.64 2.50 11.18
CA GLY A 188 11.59 3.48 11.70
C GLY A 188 12.94 2.84 12.03
N ASN A 189 12.93 1.71 12.74
CA ASN A 189 14.14 0.93 13.03
C ASN A 189 14.76 0.35 11.75
N ALA A 190 13.94 -0.25 10.87
CA ALA A 190 14.44 -0.95 9.70
C ALA A 190 15.12 -0.01 8.69
N VAL A 191 14.65 1.24 8.54
CA VAL A 191 15.22 2.22 7.59
C VAL A 191 16.08 3.29 8.26
N GLY A 192 16.17 3.30 9.59
CA GLY A 192 16.97 4.24 10.35
C GLY A 192 16.39 5.66 10.37
N LEU A 193 15.06 5.79 10.54
CA LEU A 193 14.43 7.10 10.75
C LEU A 193 14.92 7.75 12.04
N THR A 194 15.22 9.04 11.96
CA THR A 194 15.62 9.90 13.10
C THR A 194 14.86 11.21 13.04
N PHE A 195 14.94 11.99 14.11
CA PHE A 195 14.37 13.34 14.17
C PHE A 195 14.79 14.26 13.00
N ASP A 196 16.01 14.07 12.48
CA ASP A 196 16.55 14.85 11.36
C ASP A 196 16.25 14.23 9.98
N SER A 197 15.41 13.22 9.93
CA SER A 197 15.01 12.60 8.66
C SER A 197 14.02 13.48 7.92
N THR A 198 14.10 13.42 6.59
CA THR A 198 13.11 14.00 5.69
C THR A 198 12.68 12.93 4.69
N ASN A 199 11.41 12.55 4.74
CA ASN A 199 10.80 11.64 3.77
C ASN A 199 10.24 12.42 2.57
N LEU A 200 10.31 11.84 1.38
CA LEU A 200 9.61 12.33 0.19
C LEU A 200 8.52 11.32 -0.20
N ASN A 201 7.26 11.72 0.02
CA ASN A 201 6.10 10.90 -0.32
C ASN A 201 5.54 11.28 -1.69
N VAL A 202 5.47 10.32 -2.60
CA VAL A 202 4.88 10.43 -3.94
C VAL A 202 3.73 9.45 -4.13
N LEU A 203 3.51 8.58 -3.15
CA LEU A 203 2.46 7.57 -3.20
C LEU A 203 1.10 8.15 -2.79
N PRO A 204 -0.01 7.58 -3.31
CA PRO A 204 -1.35 8.02 -2.94
C PRO A 204 -1.61 7.87 -1.45
N THR A 205 -2.08 8.95 -0.81
CA THR A 205 -2.36 8.98 0.64
C THR A 205 -3.64 8.26 1.04
N PHE A 206 -4.48 7.84 0.08
CA PHE A 206 -5.59 6.93 0.34
C PHE A 206 -5.17 5.46 0.44
N HIS A 207 -3.92 5.13 0.11
CA HIS A 207 -3.31 3.82 0.35
C HIS A 207 -2.40 3.85 1.58
N SER A 208 -2.29 2.70 2.24
CA SER A 208 -1.39 2.52 3.39
C SER A 208 0.07 2.90 3.07
N GLY A 209 0.53 2.69 1.83
CA GLY A 209 1.86 3.08 1.38
C GLY A 209 2.12 4.59 1.44
N GLY A 210 1.19 5.42 0.96
CA GLY A 210 1.31 6.88 1.03
C GLY A 210 0.94 7.46 2.40
N LEU A 211 -0.03 6.82 3.08
CA LEU A 211 -0.50 7.29 4.38
C LEU A 211 0.48 6.94 5.50
N ASN A 212 0.83 5.65 5.63
CA ASN A 212 1.44 5.11 6.84
C ASN A 212 2.81 4.43 6.64
N LEU A 213 3.35 4.34 5.42
CA LEU A 213 4.64 3.67 5.28
C LEU A 213 5.80 4.49 5.87
N TYR A 214 5.91 5.79 5.48
CA TYR A 214 6.95 6.67 5.98
C TYR A 214 6.42 7.98 6.55
N THR A 215 5.30 8.53 6.05
CA THR A 215 4.81 9.84 6.46
C THR A 215 4.41 9.86 7.94
N THR A 216 3.52 8.97 8.38
CA THR A 216 3.13 8.92 9.80
C THR A 216 4.26 8.45 10.71
N PRO A 217 5.16 7.51 10.33
CA PRO A 217 6.40 7.23 11.07
C PRO A 217 7.31 8.46 11.26
N CYS A 218 7.45 9.31 10.24
CA CYS A 218 8.16 10.58 10.39
C CYS A 218 7.50 11.50 11.41
N LEU A 219 6.16 11.63 11.34
CA LEU A 219 5.40 12.43 12.30
C LEU A 219 5.45 11.86 13.72
N HIS A 220 5.55 10.53 13.87
CA HIS A 220 5.70 9.87 15.17
C HIS A 220 7.03 10.24 15.86
N ILE A 221 8.13 10.34 15.13
CA ILE A 221 9.45 10.64 15.70
C ILE A 221 9.84 12.13 15.66
N GLY A 222 8.98 13.02 15.18
CA GLY A 222 9.25 14.45 15.06
C GLY A 222 10.07 14.85 13.81
N ALA A 223 10.10 14.00 12.79
CA ALA A 223 10.79 14.24 11.51
C ALA A 223 9.90 15.01 10.52
N THR A 224 10.40 15.24 9.31
CA THR A 224 9.70 15.97 8.23
C THR A 224 9.21 15.02 7.14
N SER A 225 8.03 15.25 6.57
CA SER A 225 7.59 14.60 5.34
C SER A 225 7.16 15.60 4.28
N ILE A 226 7.71 15.46 3.07
CA ILE A 226 7.34 16.22 1.89
C ILE A 226 6.32 15.41 1.10
N ASN A 227 5.19 16.01 0.75
CA ASN A 227 4.14 15.36 -0.03
C ASN A 227 4.05 15.97 -1.42
N LEU A 228 4.37 15.18 -2.44
CA LEU A 228 4.11 15.55 -3.83
C LEU A 228 2.63 15.33 -4.15
N ARG A 229 2.02 16.37 -4.68
CA ARG A 229 0.61 16.34 -5.11
C ARG A 229 0.37 15.31 -6.20
N GLU A 230 1.24 15.30 -7.18
CA GLU A 230 1.18 14.45 -8.35
C GLU A 230 2.56 13.90 -8.68
N PHE A 231 2.60 12.73 -9.26
CA PHE A 231 3.84 12.16 -9.75
C PHE A 231 4.32 12.93 -10.99
N ASN A 232 5.47 13.57 -10.86
CA ASN A 232 6.22 14.18 -11.95
C ASN A 232 7.71 13.82 -11.79
N PRO A 233 8.32 13.09 -12.75
CA PRO A 233 9.70 12.61 -12.62
C PRO A 233 10.72 13.75 -12.42
N GLY A 234 10.56 14.88 -13.11
CA GLY A 234 11.46 16.03 -12.97
C GLY A 234 11.34 16.70 -11.62
N ARG A 235 10.12 16.88 -11.09
CA ARG A 235 9.90 17.43 -9.75
C ARG A 235 10.40 16.49 -8.67
N LEU A 236 10.14 15.19 -8.81
CA LEU A 236 10.65 14.16 -7.92
C LEU A 236 12.19 14.19 -7.89
N LEU A 237 12.84 14.22 -9.07
CA LEU A 237 14.30 14.29 -9.17
C LEU A 237 14.85 15.56 -8.53
N SER A 238 14.20 16.72 -8.71
CA SER A 238 14.63 17.98 -8.11
C SER A 238 14.64 17.94 -6.58
N TRP A 239 13.67 17.26 -5.94
CA TRP A 239 13.68 17.03 -4.51
C TRP A 239 14.77 16.05 -4.08
N LEU A 240 14.94 14.94 -4.80
CA LEU A 240 15.97 13.95 -4.47
C LEU A 240 17.40 14.50 -4.57
N THR A 241 17.60 15.53 -5.39
CA THR A 241 18.90 16.22 -5.57
C THR A 241 19.04 17.50 -4.74
N SER A 242 18.01 17.90 -3.99
CA SER A 242 18.04 19.13 -3.18
C SER A 242 19.01 19.09 -1.99
N GLY A 243 19.41 17.89 -1.57
CA GLY A 243 20.18 17.67 -0.35
C GLY A 243 19.31 17.59 0.91
N GLU A 244 17.99 17.81 0.81
CA GLU A 244 17.07 17.81 1.96
C GLU A 244 16.47 16.44 2.23
N VAL A 245 16.19 15.66 1.16
CA VAL A 245 15.56 14.35 1.26
C VAL A 245 16.56 13.28 1.72
N THR A 246 16.21 12.57 2.77
CA THR A 246 17.04 11.51 3.34
C THR A 246 16.48 10.10 3.15
N HIS A 247 15.16 9.99 2.98
CA HIS A 247 14.44 8.74 2.85
C HIS A 247 13.47 8.81 1.68
N PHE A 248 13.49 7.77 0.85
CA PHE A 248 12.59 7.66 -0.29
C PHE A 248 12.09 6.23 -0.45
N PHE A 249 10.78 6.11 -0.63
CA PHE A 249 10.12 4.87 -1.02
C PHE A 249 9.34 5.09 -2.32
N GLY A 250 9.50 4.20 -3.28
CA GLY A 250 8.76 4.20 -4.54
C GLY A 250 8.32 2.80 -4.95
N VAL A 251 7.38 2.72 -5.89
CA VAL A 251 7.06 1.49 -6.61
C VAL A 251 7.98 1.35 -7.83
N PRO A 252 8.15 0.15 -8.43
CA PRO A 252 9.09 -0.06 -9.55
C PRO A 252 8.93 0.93 -10.71
N SER A 253 7.69 1.28 -11.09
CA SER A 253 7.43 2.23 -12.17
C SER A 253 7.97 3.63 -11.89
N ILE A 254 7.94 4.09 -10.64
CA ILE A 254 8.52 5.38 -10.24
C ILE A 254 10.04 5.37 -10.46
N TYR A 255 10.71 4.30 -10.05
CA TYR A 255 12.14 4.11 -10.28
C TYR A 255 12.49 4.04 -11.77
N GLN A 256 11.65 3.38 -12.57
CA GLN A 256 11.82 3.33 -14.03
C GLN A 256 11.76 4.73 -14.65
N PHE A 257 10.71 5.51 -14.35
CA PHE A 257 10.56 6.86 -14.87
C PHE A 257 11.66 7.82 -14.42
N LEU A 258 12.15 7.67 -13.18
CA LEU A 258 13.31 8.43 -12.71
C LEU A 258 14.55 8.09 -13.52
N ALA A 259 14.82 6.80 -13.72
CA ALA A 259 16.00 6.35 -14.45
C ALA A 259 15.97 6.72 -15.95
N GLU A 260 14.78 6.95 -16.53
CA GLU A 260 14.59 7.42 -17.89
C GLU A 260 14.63 8.95 -18.02
N HIS A 261 14.61 9.70 -16.92
CA HIS A 261 14.62 11.16 -16.95
C HIS A 261 15.98 11.69 -17.47
N PRO A 262 15.99 12.69 -18.39
CA PRO A 262 17.24 13.21 -18.96
C PRO A 262 18.28 13.70 -17.93
N GLY A 263 17.83 14.23 -16.79
CA GLY A 263 18.71 14.66 -15.70
C GLY A 263 19.23 13.56 -14.80
N TRP A 264 18.85 12.31 -15.04
CA TRP A 264 19.20 11.18 -14.18
C TRP A 264 20.73 10.96 -14.07
N GLU A 265 21.43 10.98 -15.20
CA GLU A 265 22.86 10.62 -15.22
C GLU A 265 23.73 11.61 -14.42
N ASP A 266 23.33 12.89 -14.37
CA ASP A 266 24.07 13.94 -13.65
C ASP A 266 23.55 14.20 -12.22
N ALA A 267 22.49 13.50 -11.79
CA ALA A 267 21.84 13.73 -10.50
C ALA A 267 22.74 13.33 -9.32
N ASP A 268 22.94 14.23 -8.36
CA ASP A 268 23.54 13.88 -7.06
C ASP A 268 22.48 13.34 -6.10
N LEU A 269 22.53 12.05 -5.84
CA LEU A 269 21.59 11.33 -4.97
C LEU A 269 22.18 10.98 -3.61
N SER A 270 23.37 11.50 -3.28
CA SER A 270 24.15 11.11 -2.09
C SER A 270 23.49 11.48 -0.76
N ALA A 271 22.59 12.47 -0.74
CA ALA A 271 21.85 12.87 0.45
C ALA A 271 20.81 11.85 0.90
N VAL A 272 20.28 11.04 -0.03
CA VAL A 272 19.25 10.04 0.27
C VAL A 272 19.90 8.79 0.84
N ARG A 273 19.77 8.61 2.14
CA ARG A 273 20.41 7.53 2.92
C ARG A 273 19.67 6.21 2.85
N SER A 274 18.36 6.25 2.61
CA SER A 274 17.50 5.07 2.57
C SER A 274 16.62 5.09 1.32
N TRP A 275 16.83 4.09 0.47
CA TRP A 275 16.03 3.82 -0.72
C TRP A 275 15.30 2.51 -0.54
N ALA A 276 13.99 2.50 -0.72
CA ALA A 276 13.21 1.28 -0.63
C ALA A 276 12.13 1.19 -1.72
N CYS A 277 11.78 -0.02 -2.08
CA CYS A 277 10.79 -0.34 -3.09
C CYS A 277 9.84 -1.43 -2.60
N GLY A 278 8.60 -1.37 -3.01
CA GLY A 278 7.59 -2.40 -2.72
C GLY A 278 6.31 -2.19 -3.52
N GLY A 279 5.26 -2.93 -3.18
CA GLY A 279 3.99 -2.93 -3.90
C GLY A 279 3.98 -3.78 -5.17
N ALA A 280 5.15 -4.06 -5.75
CA ALA A 280 5.38 -5.01 -6.84
C ALA A 280 6.84 -5.46 -6.83
N ALA A 281 7.14 -6.56 -7.53
CA ALA A 281 8.50 -7.05 -7.70
C ALA A 281 9.31 -6.06 -8.55
N MET A 282 10.52 -5.72 -8.09
CA MET A 282 11.43 -4.83 -8.80
C MET A 282 12.29 -5.63 -9.80
N PRO A 283 12.36 -5.23 -11.09
CA PRO A 283 13.24 -5.89 -12.05
C PRO A 283 14.71 -5.81 -11.63
N VAL A 284 15.42 -6.94 -11.73
CA VAL A 284 16.84 -7.02 -11.33
C VAL A 284 17.70 -6.03 -12.12
N ALA A 285 17.47 -5.90 -13.43
CA ALA A 285 18.17 -4.93 -14.27
C ALA A 285 18.02 -3.48 -13.79
N LEU A 286 16.85 -3.15 -13.22
CA LEU A 286 16.62 -1.81 -12.65
C LEU A 286 17.37 -1.64 -11.32
N LEU A 287 17.43 -2.68 -10.47
CA LEU A 287 18.26 -2.68 -9.26
C LEU A 287 19.74 -2.47 -9.61
N GLU A 288 20.25 -3.18 -10.61
CA GLU A 288 21.62 -3.06 -11.10
C GLU A 288 21.95 -1.66 -11.63
N ARG A 289 21.01 -1.05 -12.37
CA ARG A 289 21.16 0.32 -12.88
C ARG A 289 21.32 1.34 -11.74
N TYR A 290 20.55 1.21 -10.67
CA TYR A 290 20.66 2.06 -9.48
C TYR A 290 21.95 1.76 -8.69
N ALA A 291 22.29 0.48 -8.52
CA ALA A 291 23.50 0.05 -7.83
C ALA A 291 24.78 0.56 -8.51
N ALA A 292 24.82 0.63 -9.85
CA ALA A 292 25.93 1.22 -10.61
C ALA A 292 26.20 2.70 -10.27
N ARG A 293 25.18 3.38 -9.69
CA ARG A 293 25.28 4.76 -9.19
C ARG A 293 25.43 4.86 -7.67
N GLY A 294 25.72 3.76 -6.99
CA GLY A 294 25.87 3.69 -5.54
C GLY A 294 24.55 3.74 -4.77
N VAL A 295 23.41 3.61 -5.44
CA VAL A 295 22.07 3.60 -4.82
C VAL A 295 21.65 2.16 -4.56
N VAL A 296 21.53 1.77 -3.29
CA VAL A 296 21.09 0.45 -2.86
C VAL A 296 19.60 0.50 -2.54
N ILE A 297 18.78 -0.09 -3.42
CA ILE A 297 17.33 -0.14 -3.23
C ILE A 297 16.97 -1.42 -2.45
N ARG A 298 16.33 -1.23 -1.31
CA ARG A 298 15.88 -2.32 -0.43
C ARG A 298 14.45 -2.70 -0.81
N GLN A 299 14.25 -3.94 -1.21
CA GLN A 299 12.92 -4.43 -1.54
C GLN A 299 12.16 -4.82 -0.26
N GLY A 300 10.89 -4.51 -0.22
CA GLY A 300 10.00 -4.88 0.87
C GLY A 300 8.64 -5.34 0.37
N MET A 301 7.90 -5.98 1.26
CA MET A 301 6.52 -6.39 1.03
C MET A 301 5.69 -6.04 2.24
N GLY A 302 4.47 -5.70 1.95
CA GLY A 302 3.43 -5.46 2.93
C GLY A 302 2.08 -5.31 2.27
N MET A 303 1.05 -5.23 3.08
CA MET A 303 -0.32 -5.10 2.64
C MET A 303 -1.09 -4.17 3.58
N THR A 304 -2.24 -3.70 3.16
CA THR A 304 -3.06 -2.80 3.99
C THR A 304 -3.37 -3.41 5.35
N GLU A 305 -3.61 -4.70 5.39
CA GLU A 305 -3.92 -5.50 6.57
C GLU A 305 -2.74 -5.62 7.56
N THR A 306 -1.54 -5.18 7.16
CA THR A 306 -0.34 -5.22 8.03
C THR A 306 0.27 -3.85 8.30
N SER A 307 -0.40 -2.77 7.92
CA SER A 307 -0.18 -1.35 8.29
C SER A 307 1.16 -0.69 7.91
N PRO A 308 1.76 -0.78 6.74
CA PRO A 308 1.64 -1.85 5.76
C PRO A 308 2.75 -2.90 5.83
N THR A 309 3.85 -2.72 6.60
CA THR A 309 5.13 -3.42 6.44
C THR A 309 5.13 -4.80 7.07
N ILE A 310 5.52 -5.82 6.29
CA ILE A 310 5.84 -7.18 6.77
C ILE A 310 7.34 -7.43 6.66
N PHE A 311 7.91 -7.16 5.49
CA PHE A 311 9.29 -7.49 5.13
C PHE A 311 10.05 -6.28 4.64
N LEU A 312 11.37 -6.31 4.86
CA LEU A 312 12.31 -5.42 4.19
C LEU A 312 13.66 -6.12 4.05
N THR A 313 14.27 -6.03 2.87
CA THR A 313 15.65 -6.50 2.65
C THR A 313 16.63 -5.58 3.39
N ASP A 314 17.68 -6.13 3.98
CA ASP A 314 18.78 -5.32 4.48
C ASP A 314 19.68 -4.82 3.35
N GLY A 315 20.39 -3.71 3.58
CA GLY A 315 21.22 -3.08 2.54
C GLY A 315 22.40 -3.93 2.09
N ALA A 316 22.96 -4.76 2.96
CA ALA A 316 24.13 -5.59 2.64
C ALA A 316 23.79 -6.72 1.65
N HIS A 317 22.55 -7.19 1.69
CA HIS A 317 22.10 -8.32 0.87
C HIS A 317 21.12 -7.95 -0.24
N ALA A 318 20.78 -6.66 -0.40
CA ALA A 318 19.78 -6.22 -1.37
C ALA A 318 20.05 -6.70 -2.80
N MET A 319 21.33 -6.75 -3.22
CA MET A 319 21.73 -7.24 -4.55
C MET A 319 21.90 -8.76 -4.59
N THR A 320 22.52 -9.36 -3.58
CA THR A 320 22.77 -10.82 -3.56
C THR A 320 21.50 -11.63 -3.35
N LYS A 321 20.47 -11.02 -2.74
CA LYS A 321 19.14 -11.59 -2.54
C LYS A 321 18.07 -10.90 -3.40
N ALA A 322 18.47 -10.41 -4.58
CA ALA A 322 17.54 -9.80 -5.54
C ALA A 322 16.37 -10.75 -5.86
N GLY A 323 15.14 -10.21 -5.89
CA GLY A 323 13.91 -10.99 -6.02
C GLY A 323 13.29 -11.44 -4.68
N SER A 324 14.05 -11.37 -3.56
CA SER A 324 13.49 -11.55 -2.21
C SER A 324 12.79 -10.27 -1.74
N VAL A 325 11.77 -10.43 -0.93
CA VAL A 325 11.13 -9.32 -0.18
C VAL A 325 11.83 -9.03 1.15
N GLY A 326 12.90 -9.77 1.47
CA GLY A 326 13.68 -9.60 2.69
C GLY A 326 13.31 -10.56 3.81
N LYS A 327 13.52 -10.07 5.03
CA LYS A 327 13.16 -10.75 6.28
C LYS A 327 12.06 -9.98 6.99
N PRO A 328 11.28 -10.63 7.89
CA PRO A 328 10.28 -9.93 8.69
C PRO A 328 10.89 -8.75 9.44
N VAL A 329 10.17 -7.62 9.47
CA VAL A 329 10.56 -6.50 10.32
C VAL A 329 10.38 -6.86 11.80
N LEU A 330 11.00 -6.10 12.68
CA LEU A 330 10.89 -6.30 14.12
C LEU A 330 9.40 -6.33 14.54
N HIS A 331 9.04 -7.17 15.50
CA HIS A 331 7.67 -7.38 16.00
C HIS A 331 6.67 -7.95 14.97
N THR A 332 7.14 -8.55 13.89
CA THR A 332 6.30 -9.26 12.92
C THR A 332 6.76 -10.71 12.81
N GLU A 333 5.85 -11.63 13.06
CA GLU A 333 6.07 -13.07 12.95
C GLU A 333 5.45 -13.57 11.65
N ILE A 334 6.07 -14.58 11.03
CA ILE A 334 5.57 -15.22 9.83
C ILE A 334 5.59 -16.74 9.97
N ARG A 335 4.71 -17.41 9.22
CA ARG A 335 4.77 -18.83 8.91
C ARG A 335 4.55 -19.03 7.42
N ILE A 336 5.15 -20.06 6.85
CA ILE A 336 4.82 -20.55 5.51
C ILE A 336 4.24 -21.94 5.75
N VAL A 337 2.98 -22.15 5.35
CA VAL A 337 2.23 -23.34 5.72
C VAL A 337 1.58 -23.99 4.52
N ASP A 338 1.32 -25.29 4.64
CA ASP A 338 0.50 -26.03 3.69
C ASP A 338 -1.02 -25.79 3.86
N GLU A 339 -1.86 -26.52 3.12
CA GLU A 339 -3.32 -26.42 3.17
C GLU A 339 -3.91 -26.82 4.54
N ASP A 340 -3.21 -27.66 5.30
CA ASP A 340 -3.61 -28.12 6.65
C ASP A 340 -3.07 -27.20 7.75
N GLY A 341 -2.29 -26.17 7.41
CA GLY A 341 -1.69 -25.22 8.35
C GLY A 341 -0.40 -25.73 9.02
N ALA A 342 0.23 -26.79 8.48
CA ALA A 342 1.51 -27.28 8.95
C ALA A 342 2.68 -26.49 8.31
N ASP A 343 3.75 -26.28 9.08
CA ASP A 343 4.91 -25.49 8.62
C ASP A 343 5.66 -26.20 7.49
N MET A 344 5.95 -25.45 6.42
CA MET A 344 6.75 -25.90 5.29
C MET A 344 8.25 -25.92 5.62
N GLN A 345 9.00 -26.82 4.96
CA GLN A 345 10.45 -26.86 5.07
C GLN A 345 11.07 -25.71 4.22
N VAL A 346 12.34 -25.40 4.51
CA VAL A 346 13.12 -24.42 3.73
C VAL A 346 13.14 -24.81 2.25
N GLY A 347 12.78 -23.88 1.38
CA GLY A 347 12.70 -24.07 -0.06
C GLY A 347 11.34 -24.53 -0.58
N GLU A 348 10.50 -25.10 0.27
CA GLU A 348 9.15 -25.50 -0.10
C GLU A 348 8.20 -24.29 -0.15
N ILE A 349 7.17 -24.37 -1.00
CA ILE A 349 6.20 -23.29 -1.21
C ILE A 349 4.96 -23.59 -0.39
N GLY A 350 4.47 -22.58 0.33
CA GLY A 350 3.23 -22.64 1.10
C GLY A 350 2.56 -21.26 1.19
N GLU A 351 1.41 -21.18 1.83
CA GLU A 351 0.74 -19.92 2.10
C GLU A 351 1.52 -19.14 3.18
N LEU A 352 1.75 -17.85 2.92
CA LEU A 352 2.34 -16.95 3.90
C LEU A 352 1.28 -16.52 4.92
N TRP A 353 1.52 -16.82 6.18
CA TRP A 353 0.74 -16.34 7.31
C TRP A 353 1.55 -15.32 8.12
N VAL A 354 0.86 -14.31 8.64
CA VAL A 354 1.50 -13.20 9.37
C VAL A 354 0.80 -12.97 10.69
N ARG A 355 1.57 -12.68 11.74
CA ARG A 355 1.08 -12.28 13.06
C ARG A 355 1.94 -11.16 13.61
N GLY A 356 1.34 -10.22 14.31
CA GLY A 356 2.05 -9.14 14.98
C GLY A 356 1.11 -8.00 15.38
N PRO A 357 1.59 -7.06 16.19
CA PRO A 357 0.78 -5.94 16.64
C PRO A 357 0.50 -4.92 15.52
N ASN A 358 1.15 -5.04 14.37
CA ASN A 358 0.89 -4.29 13.16
C ASN A 358 -0.16 -4.93 12.24
N VAL A 359 -0.72 -6.10 12.62
CA VAL A 359 -1.71 -6.84 11.82
C VAL A 359 -3.13 -6.41 12.22
N THR A 360 -3.98 -6.19 11.21
CA THR A 360 -5.37 -5.78 11.39
C THR A 360 -6.16 -6.75 12.30
N PRO A 361 -7.09 -6.24 13.11
CA PRO A 361 -8.05 -7.11 13.81
C PRO A 361 -9.12 -7.67 12.85
N GLY A 362 -9.19 -7.19 11.61
CA GLY A 362 -10.14 -7.65 10.61
C GLY A 362 -10.67 -6.55 9.70
N TYR A 363 -11.71 -6.90 8.95
CA TYR A 363 -12.41 -6.02 8.04
C TYR A 363 -13.68 -5.46 8.67
N TRP A 364 -13.99 -4.20 8.36
CA TRP A 364 -15.13 -3.47 8.87
C TRP A 364 -16.45 -4.17 8.53
N GLU A 365 -17.22 -4.55 9.57
CA GLU A 365 -18.53 -5.21 9.47
C GLU A 365 -18.55 -6.43 8.51
N ARG A 366 -17.51 -7.28 8.53
CA ARG A 366 -17.34 -8.46 7.66
C ARG A 366 -17.01 -9.72 8.46
N SER A 367 -17.95 -10.22 9.27
CA SER A 367 -17.73 -11.40 10.12
C SER A 367 -17.22 -12.62 9.37
N GLU A 368 -17.88 -13.00 8.26
CA GLU A 368 -17.50 -14.17 7.45
C GLU A 368 -16.08 -14.04 6.85
N ALA A 369 -15.75 -12.81 6.35
CA ALA A 369 -14.41 -12.56 5.83
C ALA A 369 -13.36 -12.61 6.95
N ASN A 370 -13.70 -12.13 8.15
CA ASN A 370 -12.82 -12.18 9.30
C ASN A 370 -12.58 -13.63 9.77
N GLU A 371 -13.63 -14.44 9.87
CA GLU A 371 -13.50 -15.86 10.21
C GLU A 371 -12.62 -16.64 9.22
N SER A 372 -12.74 -16.34 7.91
CA SER A 372 -11.97 -17.02 6.87
C SER A 372 -10.56 -16.47 6.65
N SER A 373 -10.25 -15.30 7.19
CA SER A 373 -8.94 -14.65 7.00
C SER A 373 -7.97 -14.89 8.15
N PHE A 374 -8.41 -15.53 9.25
CA PHE A 374 -7.57 -15.75 10.42
C PHE A 374 -7.69 -17.16 10.95
N THR A 375 -6.57 -17.75 11.33
CA THR A 375 -6.49 -19.00 12.09
C THR A 375 -5.60 -18.79 13.29
N GLU A 376 -6.13 -18.98 14.51
CA GLU A 376 -5.38 -18.85 15.78
C GLU A 376 -4.56 -17.55 15.90
N GLY A 377 -5.10 -16.44 15.38
CA GLY A 377 -4.45 -15.12 15.40
C GLY A 377 -3.43 -14.89 14.28
N TRP A 378 -3.28 -15.83 13.34
CA TRP A 378 -2.50 -15.66 12.12
C TRP A 378 -3.39 -15.17 10.99
N LEU A 379 -2.99 -14.07 10.36
CA LEU A 379 -3.62 -13.57 9.13
C LEU A 379 -3.13 -14.38 7.93
N HIS A 380 -4.06 -14.91 7.17
CA HIS A 380 -3.80 -15.53 5.86
C HIS A 380 -3.61 -14.41 4.83
N THR A 381 -2.40 -14.25 4.32
CA THR A 381 -2.12 -13.20 3.33
C THR A 381 -2.70 -13.52 1.96
N GLY A 382 -2.91 -14.80 1.68
CA GLY A 382 -3.26 -15.31 0.37
C GLY A 382 -2.12 -15.22 -0.64
N ASP A 383 -0.88 -15.02 -0.18
CA ASP A 383 0.32 -15.05 -1.01
C ASP A 383 1.06 -16.37 -0.81
N ALA A 384 1.52 -16.99 -1.90
CA ALA A 384 2.40 -18.15 -1.89
C ALA A 384 3.85 -17.68 -1.73
N ALA A 385 4.58 -18.27 -0.80
CA ALA A 385 5.94 -17.90 -0.49
C ALA A 385 6.82 -19.11 -0.19
N ARG A 386 8.12 -18.91 -0.28
CA ARG A 386 9.14 -19.85 0.21
C ARG A 386 10.26 -19.10 0.92
N SER A 387 10.94 -19.76 1.84
CA SER A 387 12.18 -19.26 2.45
C SER A 387 13.42 -19.88 1.79
N ASP A 388 14.54 -19.18 1.83
CA ASP A 388 15.85 -19.78 1.55
C ASP A 388 16.56 -20.18 2.87
N GLU A 389 17.74 -20.82 2.74
CA GLU A 389 18.54 -21.28 3.89
C GLU A 389 19.00 -20.14 4.82
N ASP A 390 19.09 -18.91 4.32
CA ASP A 390 19.44 -17.72 5.08
C ASP A 390 18.20 -17.03 5.71
N GLY A 391 17.00 -17.56 5.47
CA GLY A 391 15.73 -17.03 5.98
C GLY A 391 15.17 -15.83 5.23
N TYR A 392 15.62 -15.60 3.99
CA TYR A 392 15.01 -14.61 3.10
C TYR A 392 13.76 -15.19 2.45
N ILE A 393 12.74 -14.36 2.31
CA ILE A 393 11.42 -14.76 1.79
C ILE A 393 11.29 -14.33 0.34
N TYR A 394 10.80 -15.25 -0.48
CA TYR A 394 10.49 -15.04 -1.89
C TYR A 394 9.00 -15.27 -2.09
N LEU A 395 8.29 -14.24 -2.58
CA LEU A 395 6.92 -14.41 -3.03
C LEU A 395 6.92 -15.10 -4.38
N VAL A 396 6.11 -16.12 -4.51
CA VAL A 396 6.01 -16.93 -5.74
C VAL A 396 4.83 -16.46 -6.56
N ASP A 397 3.65 -16.34 -5.93
CA ASP A 397 2.40 -15.90 -6.55
C ASP A 397 1.32 -15.59 -5.50
N ARG A 398 0.08 -15.39 -5.96
CA ARG A 398 -1.09 -15.47 -5.10
C ARG A 398 -1.47 -16.94 -4.89
N TRP A 399 -1.65 -17.34 -3.63
CA TRP A 399 -2.04 -18.72 -3.28
C TRP A 399 -3.33 -19.15 -4.00
N LYS A 400 -4.29 -18.24 -4.16
CA LYS A 400 -5.59 -18.47 -4.81
C LYS A 400 -5.56 -18.42 -6.34
N ASP A 401 -4.48 -17.93 -6.95
CA ASP A 401 -4.32 -17.86 -8.40
C ASP A 401 -3.53 -19.08 -8.94
N MET A 402 -2.93 -19.87 -8.03
CA MET A 402 -2.28 -21.14 -8.34
C MET A 402 -3.31 -22.14 -8.89
N PHE A 403 -2.92 -22.92 -9.87
CA PHE A 403 -3.72 -24.01 -10.43
C PHE A 403 -2.92 -25.31 -10.48
N ILE A 404 -3.63 -26.46 -10.52
CA ILE A 404 -3.00 -27.78 -10.44
C ILE A 404 -3.04 -28.45 -11.80
N SER A 405 -1.88 -28.61 -12.45
CA SER A 405 -1.73 -29.26 -13.74
C SER A 405 -1.04 -30.61 -13.62
N GLY A 406 -1.78 -31.68 -13.83
CA GLY A 406 -1.24 -33.03 -13.74
C GLY A 406 -0.74 -33.44 -12.35
N GLY A 407 -1.30 -32.86 -11.30
CA GLY A 407 -0.90 -33.11 -9.91
C GLY A 407 0.22 -32.18 -9.41
N GLU A 408 0.70 -31.26 -10.26
CA GLU A 408 1.77 -30.30 -9.93
C GLU A 408 1.21 -28.88 -9.84
N ASN A 409 1.64 -28.12 -8.83
CA ASN A 409 1.26 -26.73 -8.67
C ASN A 409 1.90 -25.84 -9.72
N VAL A 410 1.10 -25.03 -10.40
CA VAL A 410 1.56 -24.01 -11.34
C VAL A 410 1.18 -22.63 -10.80
N TYR A 411 2.20 -21.79 -10.70
CA TYR A 411 2.05 -20.40 -10.24
C TYR A 411 2.05 -19.47 -11.46
N PRO A 412 0.93 -18.83 -11.78
CA PRO A 412 0.80 -17.96 -12.95
C PRO A 412 1.90 -16.93 -13.08
N ALA A 413 2.32 -16.30 -11.98
CA ALA A 413 3.36 -15.27 -12.01
C ALA A 413 4.72 -15.79 -12.53
N GLU A 414 5.08 -17.04 -12.25
CA GLU A 414 6.30 -17.66 -12.79
C GLU A 414 6.23 -17.76 -14.32
N VAL A 415 5.07 -18.16 -14.84
CA VAL A 415 4.82 -18.30 -16.28
C VAL A 415 4.77 -16.91 -16.94
N GLU A 416 4.06 -15.98 -16.34
CA GLU A 416 3.96 -14.59 -16.78
C GLU A 416 5.36 -13.93 -16.89
N GLN A 417 6.21 -14.16 -15.88
CA GLN A 417 7.58 -13.63 -15.87
C GLN A 417 8.39 -14.12 -17.08
N VAL A 418 8.26 -15.37 -17.46
CA VAL A 418 8.94 -15.91 -18.64
C VAL A 418 8.37 -15.30 -19.91
N LEU A 419 7.04 -15.26 -20.03
CA LEU A 419 6.35 -14.73 -21.21
C LEU A 419 6.62 -13.23 -21.42
N PHE A 420 6.80 -12.46 -20.35
CA PHE A 420 7.12 -11.03 -20.43
C PHE A 420 8.45 -10.72 -21.14
N HIS A 421 9.36 -11.70 -21.19
CA HIS A 421 10.62 -11.58 -21.92
C HIS A 421 10.49 -11.91 -23.42
N HIS A 422 9.32 -12.33 -23.88
CA HIS A 422 9.11 -12.58 -25.31
C HIS A 422 9.04 -11.26 -26.10
N PRO A 423 9.73 -11.12 -27.24
CA PRO A 423 9.83 -9.85 -27.97
C PRO A 423 8.48 -9.20 -28.33
N ASN A 424 7.47 -10.03 -28.66
CA ASN A 424 6.15 -9.53 -29.07
C ASN A 424 5.09 -9.52 -27.94
N VAL A 425 5.48 -9.72 -26.67
CA VAL A 425 4.57 -9.58 -25.51
C VAL A 425 4.70 -8.20 -24.90
N LEU A 426 3.62 -7.41 -24.93
CA LEU A 426 3.52 -6.11 -24.27
C LEU A 426 3.06 -6.27 -22.82
N ASP A 427 2.04 -7.12 -22.61
CA ASP A 427 1.44 -7.43 -21.32
C ASP A 427 0.90 -8.85 -21.33
N VAL A 428 0.82 -9.51 -20.16
CA VAL A 428 0.37 -10.91 -20.07
C VAL A 428 -0.25 -11.20 -18.73
N ALA A 429 -1.29 -12.04 -18.75
CA ALA A 429 -1.84 -12.68 -17.57
C ALA A 429 -2.06 -14.17 -17.85
N VAL A 430 -1.77 -15.02 -16.86
CA VAL A 430 -1.99 -16.45 -16.94
C VAL A 430 -3.05 -16.85 -15.91
N ILE A 431 -3.98 -17.73 -16.33
CA ILE A 431 -5.00 -18.32 -15.47
C ILE A 431 -5.04 -19.82 -15.67
N GLY A 432 -5.47 -20.55 -14.63
CA GLY A 432 -5.85 -21.97 -14.77
C GLY A 432 -7.22 -22.10 -15.41
N ILE A 433 -7.36 -23.04 -16.34
CA ILE A 433 -8.65 -23.43 -16.91
C ILE A 433 -8.80 -24.94 -16.85
N PRO A 434 -10.05 -25.48 -16.72
CA PRO A 434 -10.30 -26.91 -16.66
C PRO A 434 -9.76 -27.68 -17.90
N ASP A 435 -9.17 -28.85 -17.69
CA ASP A 435 -8.69 -29.77 -18.73
C ASP A 435 -9.01 -31.21 -18.32
N ASP A 436 -9.66 -31.95 -19.21
CA ASP A 436 -10.13 -33.33 -18.95
C ASP A 436 -8.99 -34.32 -18.58
N ARG A 437 -7.78 -34.06 -19.04
CA ARG A 437 -6.62 -34.94 -18.84
C ARG A 437 -5.74 -34.54 -17.66
N TRP A 438 -5.59 -33.23 -17.43
CA TRP A 438 -4.60 -32.70 -16.50
C TRP A 438 -5.24 -32.04 -15.27
N GLY A 439 -6.57 -32.03 -15.17
CA GLY A 439 -7.35 -31.30 -14.17
C GLY A 439 -7.46 -29.86 -14.55
N GLU A 440 -6.34 -29.13 -14.56
CA GLU A 440 -6.25 -27.76 -15.06
C GLU A 440 -5.02 -27.59 -15.96
N VAL A 441 -5.06 -26.58 -16.83
CA VAL A 441 -3.94 -26.17 -17.67
C VAL A 441 -3.87 -24.64 -17.76
N GLY A 442 -2.68 -24.11 -18.04
CA GLY A 442 -2.49 -22.66 -18.22
C GLY A 442 -3.13 -22.15 -19.51
N LEU A 443 -3.87 -21.05 -19.40
CA LEU A 443 -4.28 -20.17 -20.49
C LEU A 443 -3.53 -18.84 -20.31
N ALA A 444 -2.70 -18.47 -21.29
CA ALA A 444 -2.07 -17.16 -21.31
C ALA A 444 -2.90 -16.18 -22.14
N ILE A 445 -3.30 -15.06 -21.52
CA ILE A 445 -3.98 -13.93 -22.17
C ILE A 445 -2.94 -12.86 -22.40
N ILE A 446 -2.65 -12.53 -23.65
CA ILE A 446 -1.52 -11.70 -24.06
C ILE A 446 -2.00 -10.44 -24.78
N VAL A 447 -1.42 -9.30 -24.40
CA VAL A 447 -1.48 -8.08 -25.20
C VAL A 447 -0.23 -8.05 -26.07
N PRO A 448 -0.33 -8.24 -27.39
CA PRO A 448 0.83 -8.25 -28.27
C PRO A 448 1.34 -6.82 -28.50
N ARG A 449 2.66 -6.66 -28.75
CA ARG A 449 3.23 -5.38 -29.18
C ARG A 449 2.87 -5.05 -30.63
N ASP A 450 2.79 -6.08 -31.46
CA ASP A 450 2.38 -6.00 -32.86
C ASP A 450 1.47 -7.20 -33.18
N GLU A 451 0.18 -6.90 -33.33
CA GLU A 451 -0.85 -7.90 -33.66
C GLU A 451 -0.61 -8.62 -34.98
N ASN A 452 0.00 -7.94 -35.96
CA ASN A 452 0.19 -8.52 -37.29
C ASN A 452 1.29 -9.58 -37.33
N SER A 453 2.20 -9.56 -36.35
CA SER A 453 3.30 -10.53 -36.21
C SER A 453 3.12 -11.47 -35.02
N PHE A 454 1.96 -11.43 -34.34
CA PHE A 454 1.70 -12.28 -33.18
C PHE A 454 1.39 -13.71 -33.59
N ASP A 455 2.22 -14.65 -33.10
CA ASP A 455 2.06 -16.08 -33.34
C ASP A 455 2.00 -16.81 -31.98
N PRO A 456 0.86 -17.39 -31.59
CA PRO A 456 0.72 -18.17 -30.35
C PRO A 456 1.71 -19.36 -30.26
N ASP A 457 2.03 -20.00 -31.37
CA ASP A 457 2.94 -21.15 -31.38
C ASP A 457 4.40 -20.72 -31.08
N ASP A 458 4.81 -19.54 -31.55
CA ASP A 458 6.11 -18.93 -31.22
C ASP A 458 6.22 -18.62 -29.73
N VAL A 459 5.14 -18.11 -29.12
CA VAL A 459 5.09 -17.82 -27.68
C VAL A 459 5.18 -19.10 -26.84
N ILE A 460 4.52 -20.19 -27.26
CA ILE A 460 4.62 -21.50 -26.58
C ILE A 460 6.05 -22.02 -26.72
N ALA A 461 6.60 -21.98 -27.93
CA ALA A 461 7.98 -22.45 -28.18
C ALA A 461 9.02 -21.65 -27.38
N PHE A 462 8.77 -20.35 -27.15
CA PHE A 462 9.63 -19.51 -26.32
C PHE A 462 9.74 -20.00 -24.87
N CYS A 463 8.72 -20.66 -24.34
CA CYS A 463 8.72 -21.24 -23.00
C CYS A 463 9.54 -22.53 -22.90
N GLU A 464 9.81 -23.21 -24.02
CA GLU A 464 10.56 -24.48 -24.01
C GLU A 464 12.00 -24.27 -23.48
N GLY A 465 12.40 -25.16 -22.60
CA GLY A 465 13.72 -25.09 -21.94
C GLY A 465 13.83 -24.01 -20.86
N LYS A 466 12.83 -23.14 -20.69
CA LYS A 466 12.76 -22.12 -19.66
C LYS A 466 11.77 -22.47 -18.55
N LEU A 467 10.71 -23.21 -18.89
CA LEU A 467 9.70 -23.70 -17.96
C LEU A 467 9.63 -25.23 -18.00
N ALA A 468 9.26 -25.85 -16.88
CA ALA A 468 8.87 -27.25 -16.87
C ALA A 468 7.63 -27.45 -17.77
N ARG A 469 7.55 -28.60 -18.43
CA ARG A 469 6.54 -28.85 -19.46
C ARG A 469 5.09 -28.67 -18.99
N TYR A 470 4.81 -29.01 -17.74
CA TYR A 470 3.46 -28.84 -17.14
C TYR A 470 3.09 -27.40 -16.83
N LYS A 471 4.08 -26.48 -16.76
CA LYS A 471 3.89 -25.03 -16.54
C LYS A 471 3.66 -24.26 -17.85
N ILE A 472 4.03 -24.83 -19.00
CA ILE A 472 3.87 -24.17 -20.29
C ILE A 472 2.36 -24.06 -20.60
N PRO A 473 1.85 -22.84 -20.84
CA PRO A 473 0.43 -22.67 -21.19
C PRO A 473 0.05 -23.50 -22.40
N LYS A 474 -1.07 -24.20 -22.33
CA LYS A 474 -1.59 -24.97 -23.47
C LYS A 474 -2.41 -24.11 -24.42
N HIS A 475 -2.92 -22.99 -23.92
CA HIS A 475 -3.75 -22.10 -24.69
C HIS A 475 -3.23 -20.68 -24.60
N ILE A 476 -3.29 -19.97 -25.70
CA ILE A 476 -2.94 -18.56 -25.79
C ILE A 476 -4.05 -17.81 -26.48
N VAL A 477 -4.45 -16.67 -25.90
CA VAL A 477 -5.45 -15.76 -26.47
C VAL A 477 -4.83 -14.37 -26.52
N ALA A 478 -4.94 -13.70 -27.65
CA ALA A 478 -4.60 -12.27 -27.78
C ALA A 478 -5.78 -11.41 -27.37
N THR A 479 -5.48 -10.25 -26.76
CA THR A 479 -6.45 -9.22 -26.38
C THR A 479 -5.82 -7.83 -26.53
N ASP A 480 -6.66 -6.82 -26.72
CA ASP A 480 -6.20 -5.43 -26.84
C ASP A 480 -5.70 -4.88 -25.47
N GLU A 481 -6.33 -5.33 -24.38
CA GLU A 481 -5.97 -4.89 -23.02
C GLU A 481 -6.32 -5.95 -21.97
N LEU A 482 -5.63 -5.90 -20.84
CA LEU A 482 -5.97 -6.69 -19.66
C LEU A 482 -6.83 -5.87 -18.69
N PRO A 483 -7.93 -6.45 -18.13
CA PRO A 483 -8.76 -5.76 -17.16
C PRO A 483 -7.96 -5.49 -15.88
N ARG A 484 -7.98 -4.24 -15.43
CA ARG A 484 -7.25 -3.78 -14.24
C ARG A 484 -8.16 -3.03 -13.29
N ASN A 485 -7.86 -3.14 -11.99
CA ASN A 485 -8.51 -2.30 -10.98
C ASN A 485 -7.90 -0.88 -10.98
N ALA A 486 -8.49 0.03 -10.18
CA ALA A 486 -8.03 1.41 -10.04
C ALA A 486 -6.58 1.56 -9.51
N ALA A 487 -6.02 0.51 -8.91
CA ALA A 487 -4.62 0.42 -8.48
C ALA A 487 -3.68 -0.16 -9.55
N GLY A 488 -4.20 -0.45 -10.76
CA GLY A 488 -3.43 -1.00 -11.89
C GLY A 488 -3.22 -2.51 -11.84
N LYS A 489 -3.80 -3.23 -10.87
CA LYS A 489 -3.66 -4.69 -10.73
C LYS A 489 -4.60 -5.42 -11.68
N VAL A 490 -4.10 -6.44 -12.39
CA VAL A 490 -4.90 -7.30 -13.28
C VAL A 490 -5.99 -8.03 -12.49
N LEU A 491 -7.20 -8.03 -13.03
CA LEU A 491 -8.38 -8.69 -12.46
C LEU A 491 -8.51 -10.13 -13.00
N LYS A 492 -7.66 -11.05 -12.52
CA LYS A 492 -7.64 -12.46 -13.00
C LYS A 492 -9.00 -13.15 -12.92
N ARG A 493 -9.79 -12.88 -11.87
CA ARG A 493 -11.15 -13.41 -11.75
C ARG A 493 -12.06 -13.02 -12.91
N GLN A 494 -11.93 -11.78 -13.42
CA GLN A 494 -12.67 -11.36 -14.61
C GLN A 494 -12.18 -12.12 -15.85
N LEU A 495 -10.86 -12.36 -15.95
CA LEU A 495 -10.30 -13.18 -17.03
C LEU A 495 -10.82 -14.61 -16.97
N VAL A 496 -10.87 -15.23 -15.78
CA VAL A 496 -11.48 -16.56 -15.61
C VAL A 496 -12.94 -16.54 -16.07
N THR A 497 -13.74 -15.55 -15.66
CA THR A 497 -15.15 -15.46 -16.09
C THR A 497 -15.31 -15.27 -17.60
N THR A 498 -14.35 -14.59 -18.24
CA THR A 498 -14.42 -14.26 -19.68
C THR A 498 -13.90 -15.38 -20.57
N TYR A 499 -12.86 -16.10 -20.14
CA TYR A 499 -12.10 -17.01 -20.98
C TYR A 499 -12.10 -18.47 -20.52
N ALA A 500 -12.44 -18.76 -19.26
CA ALA A 500 -12.64 -20.14 -18.84
C ALA A 500 -13.98 -20.66 -19.38
N PRO A 501 -14.02 -21.91 -19.93
CA PRO A 501 -15.21 -22.49 -20.55
C PRO A 501 -16.34 -22.75 -19.55
#